data_e8efe2ea04b63e27603b268f12879dcc
#
_entry.id   e8efe2ea04b63e27603b268f12879dcc
#
_cell.length_a   1.000
_cell.length_b   1.000
_cell.length_c   1.000
_cell.angle_alpha   90.00
_cell.angle_beta   90.00
_cell.angle_gamma   90.00
#
_symmetry.space_group_name_H-M   'P 1'
#
loop_
_entity.id
_entity.type
_entity.pdbx_description
1 polymer ?
#
loop_
_entity_poly.entity_id
_entity_poly.type
_entity_poly.pdbx_seq_one_letter_code
_entity_poly.pdbx_strand_id
1 'polypeptide(L)'
;MKRKYNNIIALVLALSLVLSTAFMTGCSKTPKKNVIKLGLCLYRFDDTFISNVRQEIEEYVKEYEKEHDVKINLEVVDAKDNQNTQNHQVERFVSLNYDVLLINVVDRFAASNMIETAVGAGIPIVFFNRKPVDDDLNRADNIYYVGAGPKSAGIEQAKIIIDAYNKNPHSIDIDGDGVINYVLLEGEPSHQDSLVRTEWVIKTLQENGIPINKLNGAIGNWERAQGSALMEEWLKEYKNIDLVISNNDDMALGAIDAIGREGNITGIKAVGIDGTKEALDSIAEGKLLGTIESDKKEYAKAVVELAMSSIGKSTLPKEIKAKLNNRSYDVEQIPRTK
;
A
#
# COMPACT_ATOMS: atom_id res chain seq x y z
N MET A 1 -74.65 50.05 -11.07
CA MET A 1 -74.19 48.69 -10.62
C MET A 1 -73.05 48.12 -11.44
N LYS A 2 -73.04 48.24 -12.77
CA LYS A 2 -71.98 47.62 -13.62
C LYS A 2 -70.51 48.09 -13.34
N ARG A 3 -70.32 49.36 -12.92
CA ARG A 3 -68.99 49.97 -12.70
C ARG A 3 -68.29 49.45 -11.42
N LYS A 4 -69.06 49.04 -10.38
CA LYS A 4 -68.50 48.43 -9.17
C LYS A 4 -68.06 46.98 -9.34
N TYR A 5 -68.72 46.24 -10.22
CA TYR A 5 -68.41 44.86 -10.54
C TYR A 5 -67.07 44.73 -11.32
N ASN A 6 -66.85 45.67 -12.28
CA ASN A 6 -65.63 45.69 -13.06
C ASN A 6 -64.39 46.00 -12.21
N ASN A 7 -64.54 46.87 -11.18
CA ASN A 7 -63.43 47.16 -10.26
C ASN A 7 -63.06 45.96 -9.33
N ILE A 8 -64.07 45.17 -8.92
CA ILE A 8 -63.88 44.00 -8.10
C ILE A 8 -63.20 42.89 -8.90
N ILE A 9 -63.62 42.70 -10.17
CA ILE A 9 -62.99 41.70 -11.07
C ILE A 9 -61.55 42.10 -11.38
N ALA A 10 -61.27 43.37 -11.61
CA ALA A 10 -59.90 43.86 -11.83
C ALA A 10 -59.02 43.69 -10.57
N LEU A 11 -59.53 43.83 -9.38
CA LEU A 11 -58.84 43.69 -8.12
C LEU A 11 -58.49 42.18 -7.84
N VAL A 12 -59.45 41.29 -8.15
CA VAL A 12 -59.25 39.83 -8.00
C VAL A 12 -58.26 39.32 -9.02
N LEU A 13 -58.27 39.78 -10.27
CA LEU A 13 -57.27 39.44 -11.28
C LEU A 13 -55.90 40.01 -10.94
N ALA A 14 -55.79 41.20 -10.39
CA ALA A 14 -54.48 41.72 -9.92
C ALA A 14 -53.93 40.94 -8.73
N LEU A 15 -54.78 40.49 -7.79
CA LEU A 15 -54.37 39.72 -6.63
C LEU A 15 -53.96 38.31 -7.04
N SER A 16 -54.60 37.69 -8.04
CA SER A 16 -54.21 36.37 -8.55
C SER A 16 -52.89 36.43 -9.33
N LEU A 17 -52.57 37.54 -9.99
CA LEU A 17 -51.32 37.74 -10.70
C LEU A 17 -50.11 37.91 -9.72
N VAL A 18 -50.34 38.56 -8.57
CA VAL A 18 -49.30 38.72 -7.53
C VAL A 18 -49.06 37.44 -6.76
N LEU A 19 -50.09 36.60 -6.55
CA LEU A 19 -49.91 35.28 -5.92
C LEU A 19 -49.19 34.27 -6.83
N SER A 20 -49.32 34.39 -8.15
CA SER A 20 -48.63 33.48 -9.08
C SER A 20 -47.14 33.79 -9.25
N THR A 21 -46.71 35.03 -8.98
CA THR A 21 -45.28 35.41 -8.99
C THR A 21 -44.54 35.04 -7.71
N ALA A 22 -45.22 34.80 -6.58
CA ALA A 22 -44.62 34.41 -5.31
C ALA A 22 -44.24 32.91 -5.24
N PHE A 23 -44.74 32.08 -6.17
CA PHE A 23 -44.37 30.64 -6.22
C PHE A 23 -43.20 30.32 -7.12
N MET A 24 -42.59 31.30 -7.80
CA MET A 24 -41.41 31.06 -8.65
C MET A 24 -40.04 31.31 -8.01
N THR A 25 -40.01 31.69 -6.74
CA THR A 25 -38.75 31.90 -6.01
C THR A 25 -38.59 30.85 -4.93
N GLY A 26 -38.14 29.65 -5.31
CA GLY A 26 -37.97 28.62 -4.29
C GLY A 26 -37.38 27.28 -4.75
N CYS A 27 -36.74 27.21 -5.90
CA CYS A 27 -35.81 26.14 -6.17
C CYS A 27 -34.38 26.72 -6.22
N SER A 28 -33.86 27.10 -5.08
CA SER A 28 -32.41 27.11 -4.94
C SER A 28 -31.97 25.63 -5.06
N LYS A 29 -31.64 25.20 -6.27
CA LYS A 29 -30.82 23.98 -6.44
C LYS A 29 -29.56 24.27 -5.66
N THR A 30 -29.45 23.78 -4.43
CA THR A 30 -28.15 23.54 -3.82
C THR A 30 -27.29 22.89 -4.91
N PRO A 31 -26.16 23.47 -5.28
CA PRO A 31 -25.30 22.83 -6.27
C PRO A 31 -25.07 21.41 -5.77
N LYS A 32 -25.49 20.40 -6.56
CA LYS A 32 -25.12 19.01 -6.25
C LYS A 32 -23.62 19.03 -6.18
N LYS A 33 -23.04 18.87 -4.97
CA LYS A 33 -21.61 18.61 -4.82
C LYS A 33 -21.31 17.46 -5.78
N ASN A 34 -20.47 17.71 -6.79
CA ASN A 34 -20.02 16.64 -7.67
C ASN A 34 -19.28 15.63 -6.80
N VAL A 35 -19.87 14.46 -6.63
CA VAL A 35 -19.28 13.38 -5.87
C VAL A 35 -18.18 12.78 -6.74
N ILE A 36 -16.94 12.81 -6.26
CA ILE A 36 -15.79 12.17 -6.89
C ILE A 36 -15.87 10.69 -6.59
N LYS A 37 -15.75 9.84 -7.60
CA LYS A 37 -15.79 8.39 -7.47
C LYS A 37 -14.39 7.82 -7.58
N LEU A 38 -13.90 7.19 -6.53
CA LEU A 38 -12.63 6.46 -6.49
C LEU A 38 -12.89 4.96 -6.42
N GLY A 39 -12.31 4.19 -7.34
CA GLY A 39 -12.31 2.73 -7.30
C GLY A 39 -10.97 2.21 -6.75
N LEU A 40 -10.99 1.54 -5.61
CA LEU A 40 -9.80 0.93 -5.01
C LEU A 40 -9.85 -0.58 -5.19
N CYS A 41 -9.00 -1.11 -6.08
CA CYS A 41 -8.84 -2.54 -6.35
C CYS A 41 -7.63 -3.09 -5.60
N LEU A 42 -7.83 -4.00 -4.66
CA LEU A 42 -6.76 -4.69 -3.95
C LEU A 42 -6.57 -6.10 -4.52
N TYR A 43 -5.32 -6.57 -4.53
CA TYR A 43 -5.05 -7.93 -4.97
C TYR A 43 -5.67 -8.97 -4.02
N ARG A 44 -5.62 -8.72 -2.69
CA ARG A 44 -6.35 -9.46 -1.65
C ARG A 44 -6.47 -8.62 -0.37
N PHE A 45 -7.47 -8.95 0.48
CA PHE A 45 -7.76 -8.21 1.72
C PHE A 45 -7.00 -8.72 2.94
N ASP A 46 -6.54 -9.94 2.91
CA ASP A 46 -5.91 -10.64 4.03
C ASP A 46 -4.39 -10.46 4.14
N ASP A 47 -3.79 -9.66 3.26
CA ASP A 47 -2.41 -9.20 3.39
C ASP A 47 -2.34 -8.09 4.45
N THR A 48 -1.51 -8.28 5.49
CA THR A 48 -1.40 -7.37 6.62
C THR A 48 -0.93 -5.97 6.20
N PHE A 49 0.12 -5.88 5.36
CA PHE A 49 0.64 -4.58 4.91
C PHE A 49 -0.38 -3.84 4.05
N ILE A 50 -0.98 -4.51 3.07
CA ILE A 50 -1.98 -3.92 2.17
C ILE A 50 -3.25 -3.53 2.92
N SER A 51 -3.68 -4.32 3.91
CA SER A 51 -4.82 -3.98 4.78
C SER A 51 -4.56 -2.69 5.56
N ASN A 52 -3.35 -2.50 6.09
CA ASN A 52 -2.97 -1.28 6.78
C ASN A 52 -2.92 -0.07 5.82
N VAL A 53 -2.33 -0.22 4.63
CA VAL A 53 -2.30 0.85 3.61
C VAL A 53 -3.72 1.22 3.18
N ARG A 54 -4.62 0.24 3.01
CA ARG A 54 -6.03 0.48 2.71
C ARG A 54 -6.71 1.34 3.79
N GLN A 55 -6.51 0.98 5.07
CA GLN A 55 -7.10 1.74 6.18
C GLN A 55 -6.63 3.19 6.18
N GLU A 56 -5.34 3.43 5.98
CA GLU A 56 -4.80 4.78 5.90
C GLU A 56 -5.33 5.56 4.66
N ILE A 57 -5.55 4.88 3.52
CA ILE A 57 -6.20 5.49 2.35
C ILE A 57 -7.65 5.89 2.69
N GLU A 58 -8.42 5.01 3.34
CA GLU A 58 -9.80 5.27 3.77
C GLU A 58 -9.87 6.45 4.77
N GLU A 59 -8.89 6.57 5.66
CA GLU A 59 -8.77 7.67 6.62
C GLU A 59 -8.37 8.97 5.92
N TYR A 60 -7.34 8.95 5.08
CA TYR A 60 -6.88 10.12 4.36
C TYR A 60 -7.94 10.67 3.40
N VAL A 61 -8.73 9.83 2.76
CA VAL A 61 -9.88 10.27 1.95
C VAL A 61 -10.88 11.08 2.78
N LYS A 62 -11.16 10.69 4.02
CA LYS A 62 -12.06 11.45 4.91
C LYS A 62 -11.44 12.80 5.36
N GLU A 63 -10.13 12.82 5.57
CA GLU A 63 -9.40 14.06 5.86
C GLU A 63 -9.45 15.00 4.65
N TYR A 64 -9.16 14.49 3.47
CA TYR A 64 -9.19 15.23 2.20
C TYR A 64 -10.59 15.83 1.92
N GLU A 65 -11.67 15.06 2.15
CA GLU A 65 -13.05 15.56 2.03
C GLU A 65 -13.30 16.81 2.89
N LYS A 66 -12.78 16.79 4.14
CA LYS A 66 -12.96 17.92 5.09
C LYS A 66 -12.14 19.14 4.69
N GLU A 67 -10.88 18.93 4.29
CA GLU A 67 -9.96 20.01 3.95
C GLU A 67 -10.35 20.75 2.67
N HIS A 68 -10.88 20.03 1.67
CA HIS A 68 -11.19 20.55 0.35
C HIS A 68 -12.69 20.80 0.10
N ASP A 69 -13.54 20.57 1.10
CA ASP A 69 -15.02 20.69 0.99
C ASP A 69 -15.59 19.93 -0.23
N VAL A 70 -15.05 18.75 -0.52
CA VAL A 70 -15.52 17.84 -1.57
C VAL A 70 -16.24 16.64 -0.97
N LYS A 71 -16.91 15.85 -1.82
CA LYS A 71 -17.47 14.56 -1.44
C LYS A 71 -16.85 13.47 -2.30
N ILE A 72 -16.34 12.43 -1.65
CA ILE A 72 -15.69 11.30 -2.32
C ILE A 72 -16.50 10.03 -2.03
N ASN A 73 -16.78 9.27 -3.06
CA ASN A 73 -17.31 7.90 -2.96
C ASN A 73 -16.17 6.94 -3.25
N LEU A 74 -15.54 6.45 -2.19
CA LEU A 74 -14.51 5.41 -2.29
C LEU A 74 -15.18 4.03 -2.22
N GLU A 75 -15.07 3.25 -3.28
CA GLU A 75 -15.47 1.84 -3.31
C GLU A 75 -14.23 0.95 -3.32
N VAL A 76 -14.16 0.02 -2.37
CA VAL A 76 -13.02 -0.88 -2.18
C VAL A 76 -13.45 -2.29 -2.56
N VAL A 77 -12.66 -2.96 -3.42
CA VAL A 77 -12.95 -4.32 -3.91
C VAL A 77 -11.73 -5.23 -3.75
N ASP A 78 -12.01 -6.50 -3.47
CA ASP A 78 -11.05 -7.57 -3.29
C ASP A 78 -10.97 -8.45 -4.54
N ALA A 79 -9.80 -8.55 -5.16
CA ALA A 79 -9.58 -9.45 -6.29
C ALA A 79 -9.39 -10.92 -5.88
N LYS A 80 -9.17 -11.19 -4.58
CA LYS A 80 -8.94 -12.54 -4.04
C LYS A 80 -7.82 -13.28 -4.75
N ASP A 81 -6.73 -12.56 -5.00
CA ASP A 81 -5.55 -13.06 -5.70
C ASP A 81 -5.84 -13.61 -7.10
N ASN A 82 -6.88 -13.08 -7.76
CA ASN A 82 -7.31 -13.52 -9.09
C ASN A 82 -7.33 -12.37 -10.09
N GLN A 83 -6.41 -12.42 -11.06
CA GLN A 83 -6.25 -11.38 -12.08
C GLN A 83 -7.51 -11.18 -12.93
N ASN A 84 -8.24 -12.24 -13.28
CA ASN A 84 -9.47 -12.10 -14.07
C ASN A 84 -10.56 -11.39 -13.26
N THR A 85 -10.67 -11.70 -11.96
CA THR A 85 -11.58 -10.98 -11.05
C THR A 85 -11.22 -9.49 -11.02
N GLN A 86 -9.94 -9.14 -10.92
CA GLN A 86 -9.51 -7.76 -10.92
C GLN A 86 -9.79 -7.04 -12.24
N ASN A 87 -9.56 -7.69 -13.38
CA ASN A 87 -9.91 -7.13 -14.68
C ASN A 87 -11.40 -6.77 -14.77
N HIS A 88 -12.30 -7.68 -14.35
CA HIS A 88 -13.75 -7.40 -14.32
C HIS A 88 -14.13 -6.28 -13.33
N GLN A 89 -13.42 -6.15 -12.21
CA GLN A 89 -13.62 -5.03 -11.28
C GLN A 89 -13.27 -3.69 -11.93
N VAL A 90 -12.16 -3.63 -12.68
CA VAL A 90 -11.75 -2.43 -13.44
C VAL A 90 -12.77 -2.11 -14.54
N GLU A 91 -13.18 -3.09 -15.35
CA GLU A 91 -14.23 -2.92 -16.38
C GLU A 91 -15.54 -2.38 -15.77
N ARG A 92 -15.93 -2.91 -14.60
CA ARG A 92 -17.11 -2.42 -13.88
C ARG A 92 -16.96 -0.97 -13.44
N PHE A 93 -15.84 -0.57 -12.86
CA PHE A 93 -15.60 0.81 -12.46
C PHE A 93 -15.60 1.76 -13.66
N VAL A 94 -15.01 1.35 -14.78
CA VAL A 94 -15.04 2.10 -16.03
C VAL A 94 -16.48 2.27 -16.52
N SER A 95 -17.27 1.20 -16.56
CA SER A 95 -18.69 1.23 -17.01
C SER A 95 -19.57 2.12 -16.13
N LEU A 96 -19.24 2.28 -14.84
CA LEU A 96 -19.94 3.12 -13.87
C LEU A 96 -19.40 4.57 -13.82
N ASN A 97 -18.49 4.92 -14.73
CA ASN A 97 -17.84 6.23 -14.84
C ASN A 97 -17.21 6.66 -13.50
N TYR A 98 -16.29 5.86 -12.99
CA TYR A 98 -15.42 6.28 -11.90
C TYR A 98 -14.42 7.32 -12.39
N ASP A 99 -14.02 8.25 -11.51
CA ASP A 99 -13.16 9.35 -11.89
C ASP A 99 -11.67 8.96 -11.87
N VAL A 100 -11.26 8.07 -10.96
CA VAL A 100 -9.89 7.55 -10.84
C VAL A 100 -9.91 6.11 -10.31
N LEU A 101 -8.94 5.32 -10.72
CA LEU A 101 -8.70 3.98 -10.20
C LEU A 101 -7.39 3.92 -9.40
N LEU A 102 -7.47 3.36 -8.20
CA LEU A 102 -6.34 3.04 -7.32
C LEU A 102 -6.15 1.53 -7.37
N ILE A 103 -5.03 1.04 -7.88
CA ILE A 103 -4.87 -0.39 -8.18
C ILE A 103 -3.61 -0.96 -7.53
N ASN A 104 -3.82 -1.90 -6.60
CA ASN A 104 -2.80 -2.85 -6.18
C ASN A 104 -2.96 -4.11 -7.04
N VAL A 105 -2.18 -4.19 -8.11
CA VAL A 105 -2.38 -5.22 -9.15
C VAL A 105 -2.07 -6.62 -8.63
N VAL A 106 -2.83 -7.64 -9.07
CA VAL A 106 -2.56 -9.05 -8.74
C VAL A 106 -1.28 -9.49 -9.44
N ASP A 107 -1.24 -9.42 -10.76
CA ASP A 107 -0.07 -9.76 -11.56
C ASP A 107 0.46 -8.52 -12.28
N ARG A 108 1.68 -8.10 -11.90
CA ARG A 108 2.34 -6.93 -12.48
C ARG A 108 2.63 -7.05 -13.98
N PHE A 109 2.69 -8.25 -14.51
CA PHE A 109 2.90 -8.52 -15.94
C PHE A 109 1.60 -8.54 -16.74
N ALA A 110 0.44 -8.55 -16.08
CA ALA A 110 -0.89 -8.57 -16.69
C ALA A 110 -1.64 -7.22 -16.59
N ALA A 111 -0.95 -6.13 -16.25
CA ALA A 111 -1.57 -4.81 -16.09
C ALA A 111 -2.08 -4.19 -17.40
N SER A 112 -1.55 -4.60 -18.55
CA SER A 112 -1.86 -4.04 -19.88
C SER A 112 -3.35 -3.93 -20.18
N ASN A 113 -4.13 -4.99 -19.90
CA ASN A 113 -5.56 -5.00 -20.18
C ASN A 113 -6.34 -3.96 -19.35
N MET A 114 -6.02 -3.87 -18.04
CA MET A 114 -6.65 -2.87 -17.17
C MET A 114 -6.29 -1.44 -17.60
N ILE A 115 -5.05 -1.23 -18.01
CA ILE A 115 -4.56 0.06 -18.51
C ILE A 115 -5.32 0.44 -19.79
N GLU A 116 -5.40 -0.45 -20.78
CA GLU A 116 -6.12 -0.20 -22.03
C GLU A 116 -7.60 0.15 -21.77
N THR A 117 -8.24 -0.58 -20.86
CA THR A 117 -9.63 -0.35 -20.49
C THR A 117 -9.84 1.02 -19.84
N ALA A 118 -9.03 1.39 -18.85
CA ALA A 118 -9.17 2.64 -18.11
C ALA A 118 -8.72 3.86 -18.95
N VAL A 119 -7.55 3.78 -19.59
CA VAL A 119 -7.00 4.87 -20.41
C VAL A 119 -7.88 5.11 -21.65
N GLY A 120 -8.42 4.05 -22.27
CA GLY A 120 -9.39 4.17 -23.36
C GLY A 120 -10.65 4.93 -22.97
N ALA A 121 -11.03 4.91 -21.72
CA ALA A 121 -12.14 5.68 -21.16
C ALA A 121 -11.71 7.06 -20.59
N GLY A 122 -10.41 7.42 -20.67
CA GLY A 122 -9.87 8.66 -20.13
C GLY A 122 -9.73 8.68 -18.61
N ILE A 123 -9.79 7.51 -17.94
CA ILE A 123 -9.72 7.40 -16.48
C ILE A 123 -8.27 7.23 -16.03
N PRO A 124 -7.74 8.12 -15.17
CA PRO A 124 -6.41 7.98 -14.59
C PRO A 124 -6.28 6.76 -13.69
N ILE A 125 -5.05 6.24 -13.59
CA ILE A 125 -4.70 5.13 -12.71
C ILE A 125 -3.55 5.52 -11.80
N VAL A 126 -3.69 5.22 -10.51
CA VAL A 126 -2.58 5.21 -9.56
C VAL A 126 -2.36 3.77 -9.12
N PHE A 127 -1.33 3.14 -9.67
CA PHE A 127 -0.87 1.84 -9.17
C PHE A 127 -0.12 2.03 -7.85
N PHE A 128 -0.19 1.03 -6.99
CA PHE A 128 0.57 1.07 -5.76
C PHE A 128 1.05 -0.31 -5.30
N ASN A 129 2.14 -0.33 -4.53
CA ASN A 129 2.85 -1.50 -4.01
C ASN A 129 3.41 -2.42 -5.11
N ARG A 130 2.59 -3.12 -5.87
CA ARG A 130 3.03 -3.98 -6.98
C ARG A 130 3.20 -3.14 -8.23
N LYS A 131 4.46 -2.91 -8.62
CA LYS A 131 4.81 -2.05 -9.76
C LYS A 131 4.56 -2.77 -11.08
N PRO A 132 3.66 -2.29 -11.96
CA PRO A 132 3.59 -2.77 -13.34
C PRO A 132 4.94 -2.64 -14.04
N VAL A 133 5.14 -3.34 -15.14
CA VAL A 133 6.36 -3.18 -15.94
C VAL A 133 6.46 -1.77 -16.51
N ASP A 134 7.67 -1.27 -16.71
CA ASP A 134 7.89 0.12 -17.11
C ASP A 134 7.22 0.47 -18.45
N ASP A 135 7.12 -0.49 -19.38
CA ASP A 135 6.40 -0.29 -20.64
C ASP A 135 4.91 0.00 -20.40
N ASP A 136 4.29 -0.65 -19.44
CA ASP A 136 2.89 -0.41 -19.07
C ASP A 136 2.69 0.95 -18.39
N LEU A 137 3.60 1.33 -17.48
CA LEU A 137 3.54 2.64 -16.84
C LEU A 137 3.74 3.79 -17.83
N ASN A 138 4.45 3.56 -18.91
CA ASN A 138 4.74 4.56 -19.93
C ASN A 138 3.67 4.66 -21.04
N ARG A 139 2.59 3.90 -20.98
CA ARG A 139 1.53 3.92 -22.01
C ARG A 139 0.71 5.20 -22.04
N ALA A 140 0.58 5.91 -20.92
CA ALA A 140 -0.14 7.17 -20.85
C ALA A 140 0.40 8.09 -19.73
N ASP A 141 0.18 9.39 -19.89
CA ASP A 141 0.67 10.40 -18.93
C ASP A 141 -0.14 10.48 -17.64
N ASN A 142 -1.31 9.87 -17.61
CA ASN A 142 -2.22 9.80 -16.45
C ASN A 142 -2.10 8.48 -15.67
N ILE A 143 -1.00 7.76 -15.82
CA ILE A 143 -0.66 6.57 -15.04
C ILE A 143 0.46 6.93 -14.06
N TYR A 144 0.24 6.63 -12.78
CA TYR A 144 1.17 6.89 -11.69
C TYR A 144 1.46 5.60 -10.91
N TYR A 145 2.56 5.60 -10.19
CA TYR A 145 2.93 4.52 -9.27
C TYR A 145 3.39 5.08 -7.93
N VAL A 146 2.93 4.45 -6.84
CA VAL A 146 3.41 4.70 -5.47
C VAL A 146 3.95 3.40 -4.90
N GLY A 147 5.19 3.38 -4.46
CA GLY A 147 5.85 2.20 -3.92
C GLY A 147 6.70 2.51 -2.69
N ALA A 148 7.19 1.44 -2.07
CA ALA A 148 8.18 1.50 -1.03
C ALA A 148 9.52 1.09 -1.64
N GLY A 149 10.48 1.95 -1.79
CA GLY A 149 11.74 1.68 -2.48
C GLY A 149 12.42 0.37 -2.04
N PRO A 150 12.24 -0.75 -2.75
CA PRO A 150 12.67 -2.07 -2.25
C PRO A 150 14.19 -2.20 -2.12
N LYS A 151 14.93 -1.47 -2.95
CA LYS A 151 16.39 -1.41 -2.84
C LYS A 151 16.83 -0.76 -1.52
N SER A 152 16.25 0.38 -1.15
CA SER A 152 16.57 1.04 0.11
C SER A 152 16.15 0.18 1.29
N ALA A 153 15.00 -0.50 1.21
CA ALA A 153 14.54 -1.41 2.26
C ALA A 153 15.55 -2.55 2.50
N GLY A 154 16.06 -3.20 1.45
CA GLY A 154 17.09 -4.24 1.58
C GLY A 154 18.41 -3.71 2.15
N ILE A 155 18.84 -2.52 1.73
CA ILE A 155 20.04 -1.88 2.28
C ILE A 155 19.87 -1.57 3.77
N GLU A 156 18.74 -0.95 4.16
CA GLU A 156 18.49 -0.62 5.56
C GLU A 156 18.32 -1.87 6.44
N GLN A 157 17.70 -2.93 5.92
CA GLN A 157 17.64 -4.23 6.60
C GLN A 157 19.04 -4.81 6.85
N ALA A 158 19.94 -4.73 5.87
CA ALA A 158 21.33 -5.16 6.05
C ALA A 158 22.04 -4.32 7.12
N LYS A 159 21.82 -3.00 7.18
CA LYS A 159 22.43 -2.12 8.19
C LYS A 159 22.03 -2.54 9.61
N ILE A 160 20.78 -2.95 9.85
CA ILE A 160 20.36 -3.48 11.15
C ILE A 160 21.23 -4.67 11.56
N ILE A 161 21.50 -5.59 10.62
CA ILE A 161 22.34 -6.77 10.85
C ILE A 161 23.81 -6.36 11.10
N ILE A 162 24.34 -5.44 10.26
CA ILE A 162 25.70 -4.93 10.36
C ILE A 162 25.93 -4.26 11.72
N ASP A 163 25.00 -3.42 12.16
CA ASP A 163 25.10 -2.71 13.44
C ASP A 163 25.05 -3.68 14.62
N ALA A 164 24.21 -4.70 14.57
CA ALA A 164 24.16 -5.75 15.58
C ALA A 164 25.48 -6.54 15.65
N TYR A 165 26.01 -6.96 14.50
CA TYR A 165 27.29 -7.66 14.40
C TYR A 165 28.44 -6.81 14.94
N ASN A 166 28.57 -5.59 14.50
CA ASN A 166 29.63 -4.69 14.92
C ASN A 166 29.59 -4.35 16.42
N LYS A 167 28.35 -4.24 16.98
CA LYS A 167 28.17 -3.98 18.40
C LYS A 167 28.55 -5.18 19.28
N ASN A 168 28.11 -6.36 18.89
CA ASN A 168 28.40 -7.62 19.57
C ASN A 168 28.17 -8.79 18.61
N PRO A 169 29.22 -9.36 17.96
CA PRO A 169 29.07 -10.47 17.03
C PRO A 169 28.26 -11.64 17.59
N HIS A 170 28.49 -12.02 18.84
CA HIS A 170 27.77 -13.13 19.48
C HIS A 170 26.26 -12.89 19.69
N SER A 171 25.76 -11.69 19.38
CA SER A 171 24.30 -11.42 19.41
C SER A 171 23.58 -12.03 18.23
N ILE A 172 24.30 -12.34 17.13
CA ILE A 172 23.78 -12.88 15.86
C ILE A 172 24.69 -13.94 15.21
N ASP A 173 25.76 -14.32 15.86
CA ASP A 173 26.64 -15.47 15.61
C ASP A 173 26.63 -16.27 16.92
N ILE A 174 25.65 -17.19 17.03
CA ILE A 174 25.26 -17.78 18.33
C ILE A 174 26.28 -18.81 18.79
N ASP A 175 26.80 -19.61 17.86
CA ASP A 175 27.80 -20.65 18.15
C ASP A 175 29.22 -20.08 18.18
N GLY A 176 29.43 -18.84 17.74
CA GLY A 176 30.71 -18.13 17.81
C GLY A 176 31.74 -18.65 16.83
N ASP A 177 31.33 -19.26 15.73
CA ASP A 177 32.25 -19.78 14.72
C ASP A 177 32.83 -18.72 13.78
N GLY A 178 32.32 -17.48 13.92
CA GLY A 178 32.71 -16.30 13.14
C GLY A 178 31.95 -16.14 11.83
N VAL A 179 30.87 -16.89 11.62
CA VAL A 179 30.02 -16.84 10.41
C VAL A 179 28.55 -16.82 10.81
N ILE A 180 27.77 -15.89 10.28
CA ILE A 180 26.34 -15.85 10.48
C ILE A 180 25.66 -16.85 9.54
N ASN A 181 25.21 -17.98 10.08
CA ASN A 181 24.45 -18.99 9.36
C ASN A 181 22.99 -18.58 9.27
N TYR A 182 22.52 -18.21 8.07
CA TYR A 182 21.17 -17.66 7.93
C TYR A 182 20.26 -18.51 7.04
N VAL A 183 18.96 -18.38 7.31
CA VAL A 183 17.88 -18.83 6.42
C VAL A 183 17.12 -17.61 5.88
N LEU A 184 16.58 -17.75 4.66
CA LEU A 184 15.95 -16.66 3.92
C LEU A 184 14.47 -16.98 3.63
N LEU A 185 13.56 -16.11 4.08
CA LEU A 185 12.15 -16.15 3.75
C LEU A 185 11.84 -15.13 2.66
N GLU A 186 11.48 -15.63 1.49
CA GLU A 186 11.20 -14.80 0.31
C GLU A 186 9.70 -14.62 0.09
N GLY A 187 9.31 -13.45 -0.38
CA GLY A 187 7.94 -13.18 -0.84
C GLY A 187 7.64 -13.88 -2.17
N GLU A 188 6.53 -13.52 -2.79
CA GLU A 188 6.12 -14.07 -4.09
C GLU A 188 7.18 -13.81 -5.18
N PRO A 189 7.51 -14.81 -6.02
CA PRO A 189 8.58 -14.68 -7.03
C PRO A 189 8.28 -13.63 -8.11
N SER A 190 7.00 -13.39 -8.39
CA SER A 190 6.57 -12.39 -9.37
C SER A 190 6.62 -10.96 -8.85
N HIS A 191 6.72 -10.77 -7.54
CA HIS A 191 6.76 -9.45 -6.91
C HIS A 191 8.17 -8.86 -6.98
N GLN A 192 8.30 -7.66 -7.55
CA GLN A 192 9.62 -7.02 -7.70
C GLN A 192 10.32 -6.77 -6.35
N ASP A 193 9.55 -6.49 -5.29
CA ASP A 193 10.12 -6.21 -3.97
C ASP A 193 10.81 -7.44 -3.39
N SER A 194 10.25 -8.65 -3.57
CA SER A 194 10.87 -9.89 -3.10
C SER A 194 12.28 -10.04 -3.65
N LEU A 195 12.42 -9.92 -4.96
CA LEU A 195 13.71 -10.09 -5.65
C LEU A 195 14.71 -9.01 -5.24
N VAL A 196 14.28 -7.74 -5.25
CA VAL A 196 15.16 -6.61 -5.00
C VAL A 196 15.58 -6.53 -3.52
N ARG A 197 14.66 -6.76 -2.57
CA ARG A 197 14.99 -6.81 -1.13
C ARG A 197 16.00 -7.93 -0.86
N THR A 198 15.79 -9.13 -1.39
CA THR A 198 16.71 -10.26 -1.26
C THR A 198 18.09 -9.94 -1.84
N GLU A 199 18.17 -9.41 -3.05
CA GLU A 199 19.45 -9.04 -3.67
C GLU A 199 20.22 -8.03 -2.82
N TRP A 200 19.54 -6.94 -2.41
CA TRP A 200 20.25 -5.84 -1.77
C TRP A 200 20.59 -6.07 -0.30
N VAL A 201 19.84 -6.86 0.45
CA VAL A 201 20.25 -7.23 1.80
C VAL A 201 21.53 -8.07 1.75
N ILE A 202 21.59 -9.10 0.91
CA ILE A 202 22.75 -9.97 0.80
C ILE A 202 23.98 -9.22 0.25
N LYS A 203 23.79 -8.48 -0.82
CA LYS A 203 24.86 -7.67 -1.43
C LYS A 203 25.46 -6.67 -0.44
N THR A 204 24.62 -5.97 0.32
CA THR A 204 25.08 -4.99 1.29
C THR A 204 25.85 -5.63 2.44
N LEU A 205 25.41 -6.80 2.94
CA LEU A 205 26.17 -7.56 3.94
C LEU A 205 27.55 -7.96 3.42
N GLN A 206 27.62 -8.50 2.21
CA GLN A 206 28.88 -8.92 1.57
C GLN A 206 29.83 -7.74 1.33
N GLU A 207 29.32 -6.62 0.79
CA GLU A 207 30.11 -5.40 0.55
C GLU A 207 30.67 -4.79 1.83
N ASN A 208 30.03 -5.02 2.97
CA ASN A 208 30.51 -4.58 4.29
C ASN A 208 31.35 -5.65 5.03
N GLY A 209 31.70 -6.75 4.36
CA GLY A 209 32.58 -7.78 4.90
C GLY A 209 31.97 -8.60 6.03
N ILE A 210 30.64 -8.64 6.15
CA ILE A 210 29.96 -9.49 7.15
C ILE A 210 30.05 -10.94 6.70
N PRO A 211 30.61 -11.83 7.52
CA PRO A 211 30.73 -13.25 7.16
C PRO A 211 29.35 -13.92 7.27
N ILE A 212 28.75 -14.24 6.15
CA ILE A 212 27.42 -14.85 6.07
C ILE A 212 27.48 -16.17 5.30
N ASN A 213 26.71 -17.17 5.74
CA ASN A 213 26.52 -18.44 5.07
C ASN A 213 25.04 -18.78 4.95
N LYS A 214 24.54 -18.91 3.72
CA LYS A 214 23.15 -19.29 3.47
C LYS A 214 22.95 -20.78 3.67
N LEU A 215 22.21 -21.17 4.70
CA LEU A 215 21.82 -22.57 4.93
C LEU A 215 20.69 -22.99 3.99
N ASN A 216 19.63 -22.19 3.93
CA ASN A 216 18.47 -22.44 3.07
C ASN A 216 17.74 -21.15 2.72
N GLY A 217 16.80 -21.24 1.79
CA GLY A 217 15.87 -20.14 1.46
C GLY A 217 14.67 -20.70 0.72
N ALA A 218 13.49 -20.17 1.04
CA ALA A 218 12.25 -20.60 0.43
C ALA A 218 11.22 -19.47 0.33
N ILE A 219 10.25 -19.66 -0.56
CA ILE A 219 9.15 -18.75 -0.81
C ILE A 219 8.07 -18.98 0.24
N GLY A 220 7.77 -17.95 1.03
CA GLY A 220 6.72 -17.96 2.04
C GLY A 220 5.52 -17.07 1.66
N ASN A 221 5.50 -16.51 0.43
CA ASN A 221 4.37 -15.80 -0.17
C ASN A 221 3.79 -14.67 0.71
N TRP A 222 4.63 -14.00 1.49
CA TRP A 222 4.28 -12.94 2.45
C TRP A 222 3.48 -13.43 3.67
N GLU A 223 3.25 -14.75 3.80
CA GLU A 223 2.32 -15.31 4.77
C GLU A 223 3.02 -15.83 6.04
N ARG A 224 2.50 -15.42 7.21
CA ARG A 224 3.00 -15.82 8.53
C ARG A 224 2.98 -17.34 8.72
N ALA A 225 1.89 -17.99 8.29
CA ALA A 225 1.76 -19.44 8.41
C ALA A 225 2.79 -20.19 7.59
N GLN A 226 3.10 -19.71 6.38
CA GLN A 226 4.12 -20.31 5.53
C GLN A 226 5.53 -20.07 6.09
N GLY A 227 5.84 -18.85 6.56
CA GLY A 227 7.08 -18.56 7.25
C GLY A 227 7.31 -19.47 8.48
N SER A 228 6.25 -19.73 9.24
CA SER A 228 6.28 -20.64 10.37
C SER A 228 6.55 -22.10 9.96
N ALA A 229 5.84 -22.61 8.95
CA ALA A 229 6.01 -23.98 8.47
C ALA A 229 7.43 -24.23 7.92
N LEU A 230 7.95 -23.29 7.12
CA LEU A 230 9.32 -23.35 6.61
C LEU A 230 10.36 -23.38 7.74
N MET A 231 10.17 -22.51 8.74
CA MET A 231 11.10 -22.48 9.89
C MET A 231 11.05 -23.77 10.71
N GLU A 232 9.87 -24.38 10.92
CA GLU A 232 9.76 -25.69 11.58
C GLU A 232 10.53 -26.80 10.86
N GLU A 233 10.54 -26.80 9.52
CA GLU A 233 11.33 -27.74 8.72
C GLU A 233 12.82 -27.48 8.91
N TRP A 234 13.26 -26.23 8.80
CA TRP A 234 14.66 -25.85 8.94
C TRP A 234 15.25 -26.13 10.32
N LEU A 235 14.47 -25.95 11.39
CA LEU A 235 14.89 -26.28 12.76
C LEU A 235 15.15 -27.77 12.97
N LYS A 236 14.53 -28.66 12.18
CA LYS A 236 14.80 -30.11 12.19
C LYS A 236 16.08 -30.43 11.42
N GLU A 237 16.33 -29.74 10.31
CA GLU A 237 17.42 -29.99 9.38
C GLU A 237 18.74 -29.35 9.85
N TYR A 238 18.69 -28.10 10.30
CA TYR A 238 19.88 -27.32 10.69
C TYR A 238 19.91 -27.06 12.19
N LYS A 239 21.09 -27.26 12.82
CA LYS A 239 21.26 -27.04 14.27
C LYS A 239 21.97 -25.71 14.59
N ASN A 240 22.49 -25.03 13.59
CA ASN A 240 23.30 -23.83 13.69
C ASN A 240 22.70 -22.64 12.91
N ILE A 241 21.38 -22.47 12.97
CA ILE A 241 20.74 -21.29 12.42
C ILE A 241 20.95 -20.13 13.40
N ASP A 242 21.55 -19.05 12.94
CA ASP A 242 21.78 -17.84 13.71
C ASP A 242 20.74 -16.74 13.43
N LEU A 243 20.36 -16.60 12.14
CA LEU A 243 19.57 -15.49 11.67
C LEU A 243 18.50 -15.92 10.66
N VAL A 244 17.31 -15.35 10.79
CA VAL A 244 16.26 -15.39 9.77
C VAL A 244 16.22 -14.02 9.10
N ILE A 245 16.53 -13.97 7.79
CA ILE A 245 16.32 -12.79 6.97
C ILE A 245 14.99 -12.98 6.26
N SER A 246 14.05 -12.05 6.45
CA SER A 246 12.71 -12.15 5.87
C SER A 246 12.36 -10.94 5.02
N ASN A 247 11.74 -11.17 3.87
CA ASN A 247 11.30 -10.10 2.99
C ASN A 247 10.14 -9.27 3.56
N ASN A 248 9.40 -9.80 4.57
CA ASN A 248 8.39 -9.03 5.30
C ASN A 248 8.30 -9.44 6.78
N ASP A 249 7.51 -8.68 7.55
CA ASP A 249 7.31 -8.92 8.97
C ASP A 249 6.50 -10.17 9.27
N ASP A 250 5.44 -10.43 8.50
CA ASP A 250 4.56 -11.57 8.76
C ASP A 250 5.30 -12.91 8.70
N MET A 251 6.13 -13.11 7.67
CA MET A 251 6.97 -14.31 7.58
C MET A 251 8.03 -14.36 8.71
N ALA A 252 8.64 -13.21 9.07
CA ALA A 252 9.59 -13.13 10.18
C ALA A 252 8.93 -13.51 11.52
N LEU A 253 7.73 -13.01 11.78
CA LEU A 253 6.93 -13.35 12.97
C LEU A 253 6.52 -14.83 12.96
N GLY A 254 6.19 -15.38 11.78
CA GLY A 254 5.95 -16.81 11.62
C GLY A 254 7.14 -17.66 12.02
N ALA A 255 8.34 -17.26 11.60
CA ALA A 255 9.57 -17.93 12.01
C ALA A 255 9.80 -17.83 13.53
N ILE A 256 9.56 -16.66 14.13
CA ILE A 256 9.65 -16.46 15.58
C ILE A 256 8.64 -17.36 16.33
N ASP A 257 7.43 -17.51 15.80
CA ASP A 257 6.42 -18.41 16.38
C ASP A 257 6.89 -19.86 16.37
N ALA A 258 7.54 -20.31 15.28
CA ALA A 258 8.10 -21.67 15.18
C ALA A 258 9.25 -21.88 16.18
N ILE A 259 10.19 -20.92 16.26
CA ILE A 259 11.29 -20.96 17.24
C ILE A 259 10.76 -21.04 18.66
N GLY A 260 9.72 -20.25 18.97
CA GLY A 260 9.11 -20.25 20.31
C GLY A 260 8.45 -21.57 20.70
N ARG A 261 7.89 -22.31 19.74
CA ARG A 261 7.28 -23.64 20.01
C ARG A 261 8.31 -24.72 20.34
N GLU A 262 9.49 -24.65 19.79
CA GLU A 262 10.55 -25.64 20.08
C GLU A 262 11.15 -25.51 21.49
N GLY A 263 10.91 -24.39 22.20
CA GLY A 263 11.17 -24.20 23.63
C GLY A 263 12.63 -24.28 24.10
N ASN A 264 13.48 -24.98 23.39
CA ASN A 264 14.88 -25.21 23.73
C ASN A 264 15.87 -24.43 22.85
N ILE A 265 15.37 -23.72 21.84
CA ILE A 265 16.19 -22.97 20.90
C ILE A 265 16.16 -21.51 21.30
N THR A 266 17.29 -21.01 21.79
CA THR A 266 17.43 -19.62 22.21
C THR A 266 18.47 -18.92 21.37
N GLY A 267 18.26 -17.63 21.13
CA GLY A 267 19.27 -16.78 20.49
C GLY A 267 19.03 -16.50 19.02
N ILE A 268 18.36 -17.36 18.25
CA ILE A 268 18.06 -17.10 16.83
C ILE A 268 17.30 -15.78 16.73
N LYS A 269 17.80 -14.89 15.89
CA LYS A 269 17.17 -13.59 15.60
C LYS A 269 16.48 -13.61 14.25
N ALA A 270 15.50 -12.72 14.10
CA ALA A 270 14.88 -12.48 12.79
C ALA A 270 14.92 -10.99 12.48
N VAL A 271 14.92 -10.63 11.19
CA VAL A 271 14.81 -9.27 10.71
C VAL A 271 13.74 -9.22 9.61
N GLY A 272 12.85 -8.24 9.70
CA GLY A 272 11.70 -8.09 8.79
C GLY A 272 11.73 -6.79 7.99
N ILE A 273 10.63 -6.54 7.28
CA ILE A 273 10.31 -5.30 6.57
C ILE A 273 8.79 -5.12 6.68
N ASP A 274 8.28 -3.92 6.82
CA ASP A 274 6.93 -3.37 6.78
C ASP A 274 6.63 -2.46 7.97
N GLY A 275 7.27 -2.66 9.12
CA GLY A 275 6.99 -1.93 10.35
C GLY A 275 5.58 -2.17 10.86
N THR A 276 5.15 -3.44 10.88
CA THR A 276 3.84 -3.80 11.43
C THR A 276 3.84 -3.62 12.95
N LYS A 277 2.65 -3.41 13.53
CA LYS A 277 2.54 -3.24 14.98
C LYS A 277 3.10 -4.45 15.72
N GLU A 278 2.78 -5.65 15.28
CA GLU A 278 3.24 -6.91 15.88
C GLU A 278 4.77 -7.05 15.78
N ALA A 279 5.37 -6.59 14.68
CA ALA A 279 6.84 -6.57 14.56
C ALA A 279 7.48 -5.58 15.52
N LEU A 280 6.91 -4.38 15.68
CA LEU A 280 7.39 -3.40 16.66
C LEU A 280 7.26 -3.92 18.10
N ASP A 281 6.17 -4.59 18.43
CA ASP A 281 5.99 -5.25 19.73
C ASP A 281 7.04 -6.36 19.93
N SER A 282 7.34 -7.17 18.89
CA SER A 282 8.35 -8.23 18.91
C SER A 282 9.78 -7.70 19.07
N ILE A 283 10.08 -6.51 18.50
CA ILE A 283 11.34 -5.79 18.73
C ILE A 283 11.46 -5.37 20.20
N ALA A 284 10.40 -4.80 20.78
CA ALA A 284 10.40 -4.39 22.18
C ALA A 284 10.62 -5.58 23.12
N GLU A 285 10.10 -6.77 22.77
CA GLU A 285 10.34 -8.03 23.48
C GLU A 285 11.74 -8.63 23.24
N GLY A 286 12.49 -8.13 22.25
CA GLY A 286 13.83 -8.62 21.88
C GLY A 286 13.85 -9.91 21.06
N LYS A 287 12.71 -10.30 20.50
CA LYS A 287 12.56 -11.47 19.63
C LYS A 287 12.92 -11.15 18.18
N LEU A 288 12.43 -10.01 17.67
CA LEU A 288 12.81 -9.46 16.36
C LEU A 288 13.98 -8.50 16.55
N LEU A 289 15.01 -8.60 15.72
CA LEU A 289 16.18 -7.71 15.73
C LEU A 289 15.82 -6.30 15.27
N GLY A 290 14.98 -6.22 14.25
CA GLY A 290 14.47 -4.99 13.70
C GLY A 290 13.60 -5.21 12.48
N THR A 291 12.97 -4.14 12.01
CA THR A 291 12.17 -4.09 10.78
C THR A 291 12.40 -2.76 10.07
N ILE A 292 12.09 -2.72 8.78
CA ILE A 292 12.08 -1.50 7.99
C ILE A 292 10.64 -1.05 7.81
N GLU A 293 10.30 0.09 8.40
CA GLU A 293 8.97 0.66 8.30
C GLU A 293 8.84 1.50 7.03
N SER A 294 7.77 1.25 6.26
CA SER A 294 7.24 2.17 5.25
C SER A 294 6.13 3.01 5.87
N ASP A 295 6.26 4.34 5.84
CA ASP A 295 5.24 5.23 6.41
C ASP A 295 3.92 5.09 5.63
N LYS A 296 2.96 4.40 6.22
CA LYS A 296 1.68 4.08 5.60
C LYS A 296 0.80 5.32 5.41
N LYS A 297 0.98 6.36 6.25
CA LYS A 297 0.30 7.65 6.10
C LYS A 297 0.84 8.44 4.91
N GLU A 298 2.18 8.49 4.78
CA GLU A 298 2.82 9.07 3.59
C GLU A 298 2.37 8.31 2.33
N TYR A 299 2.28 6.99 2.42
CA TYR A 299 1.81 6.12 1.34
C TYR A 299 0.39 6.49 0.88
N ALA A 300 -0.56 6.51 1.82
CA ALA A 300 -1.95 6.86 1.56
C ALA A 300 -2.09 8.28 1.01
N LYS A 301 -1.39 9.24 1.61
CA LYS A 301 -1.34 10.63 1.14
C LYS A 301 -0.86 10.70 -0.31
N ALA A 302 0.24 10.04 -0.66
CA ALA A 302 0.77 10.07 -2.02
C ALA A 302 -0.23 9.48 -3.03
N VAL A 303 -0.87 8.35 -2.70
CA VAL A 303 -1.87 7.70 -3.56
C VAL A 303 -3.06 8.62 -3.82
N VAL A 304 -3.66 9.21 -2.78
CA VAL A 304 -4.85 10.05 -2.91
C VAL A 304 -4.53 11.39 -3.55
N GLU A 305 -3.43 12.03 -3.21
CA GLU A 305 -3.03 13.32 -3.81
C GLU A 305 -2.72 13.20 -5.31
N LEU A 306 -2.04 12.12 -5.72
CA LEU A 306 -1.83 11.84 -7.14
C LEU A 306 -3.16 11.59 -7.86
N ALA A 307 -4.08 10.86 -7.25
CA ALA A 307 -5.42 10.64 -7.79
C ALA A 307 -6.18 11.95 -7.98
N MET A 308 -6.25 12.80 -6.97
CA MET A 308 -6.96 14.08 -7.03
C MET A 308 -6.32 15.06 -8.01
N SER A 309 -4.99 15.11 -8.05
CA SER A 309 -4.26 15.95 -8.99
C SER A 309 -4.47 15.50 -10.44
N SER A 310 -4.54 14.19 -10.70
CA SER A 310 -4.74 13.63 -12.06
C SER A 310 -6.06 14.01 -12.71
N ILE A 311 -7.08 14.34 -11.90
CA ILE A 311 -8.40 14.83 -12.36
C ILE A 311 -8.59 16.34 -12.17
N GLY A 312 -7.51 17.07 -11.85
CA GLY A 312 -7.54 18.53 -11.70
C GLY A 312 -8.32 19.03 -10.48
N LYS A 313 -8.49 18.23 -9.44
CA LYS A 313 -9.19 18.61 -8.19
C LYS A 313 -8.26 19.27 -7.18
N SER A 314 -6.96 19.00 -7.26
CA SER A 314 -5.94 19.68 -6.46
C SER A 314 -4.69 19.95 -7.28
N THR A 315 -3.85 20.83 -6.74
CA THR A 315 -2.45 20.94 -7.19
C THR A 315 -1.62 20.00 -6.32
N LEU A 316 -0.82 19.16 -6.94
CA LEU A 316 0.02 18.20 -6.23
C LEU A 316 0.90 18.90 -5.18
N PRO A 317 0.87 18.47 -3.90
CA PRO A 317 1.70 19.03 -2.84
C PRO A 317 3.18 19.08 -3.21
N LYS A 318 3.87 20.15 -2.79
CA LYS A 318 5.27 20.40 -3.19
C LYS A 318 6.19 19.25 -2.79
N GLU A 319 5.98 18.67 -1.62
CA GLU A 319 6.76 17.55 -1.09
C GLU A 319 6.58 16.29 -1.94
N ILE A 320 5.37 15.97 -2.39
CA ILE A 320 5.10 14.84 -3.28
C ILE A 320 5.71 15.12 -4.66
N LYS A 321 5.49 16.32 -5.19
CA LYS A 321 6.04 16.72 -6.49
C LYS A 321 7.57 16.65 -6.52
N ALA A 322 8.24 17.01 -5.43
CA ALA A 322 9.71 16.99 -5.33
C ALA A 322 10.31 15.58 -5.33
N LYS A 323 9.58 14.60 -4.77
CA LYS A 323 9.99 13.18 -4.75
C LYS A 323 9.52 12.40 -5.98
N LEU A 324 8.58 12.95 -6.78
CA LEU A 324 8.02 12.26 -7.94
C LEU A 324 9.07 12.16 -9.06
N ASN A 325 9.44 10.95 -9.41
CA ASN A 325 10.39 10.65 -10.46
C ASN A 325 9.69 9.83 -11.56
N ASN A 326 9.60 10.39 -12.77
CA ASN A 326 8.94 9.77 -13.91
C ASN A 326 7.58 9.12 -13.54
N ARG A 327 6.69 9.88 -12.85
CA ARG A 327 5.37 9.45 -12.34
C ARG A 327 5.39 8.35 -11.29
N SER A 328 6.57 8.00 -10.77
CA SER A 328 6.74 7.08 -9.64
C SER A 328 7.12 7.84 -8.38
N TYR A 329 6.53 7.46 -7.27
CA TYR A 329 6.77 8.00 -5.94
C TYR A 329 7.21 6.87 -5.01
N ASP A 330 8.38 7.00 -4.40
CA ASP A 330 8.89 6.05 -3.42
C ASP A 330 8.73 6.62 -2.01
N VAL A 331 8.01 5.88 -1.17
CA VAL A 331 7.84 6.17 0.25
C VAL A 331 9.15 5.88 0.99
N GLU A 332 9.46 6.71 1.97
CA GLU A 332 10.68 6.58 2.77
C GLU A 332 10.69 5.29 3.58
N GLN A 333 11.88 4.68 3.69
CA GLN A 333 12.15 3.47 4.44
C GLN A 333 12.89 3.80 5.72
N ILE A 334 12.29 3.49 6.87
CA ILE A 334 12.80 3.88 8.19
C ILE A 334 13.14 2.64 9.01
N PRO A 335 14.43 2.42 9.37
CA PRO A 335 14.78 1.29 10.22
C PRO A 335 14.21 1.47 11.65
N ARG A 336 13.65 0.39 12.19
CA ARG A 336 13.15 0.27 13.55
C ARG A 336 13.89 -0.84 14.28
N THR A 337 14.57 -0.48 15.34
CA THR A 337 15.29 -1.37 16.26
C THR A 337 14.98 -1.01 17.70
N LYS A 338 15.49 -1.81 18.68
CA LYS A 338 15.34 -1.54 20.12
C LYS A 338 16.17 -0.34 20.58
#